data_8483bcdbd69560a30c268b9102883042
#
_entry.id   8483bcdbd69560a30c268b9102883042
#
_cell.length_a   1.000
_cell.length_b   1.000
_cell.length_c   1.000
_cell.angle_alpha   90.00
_cell.angle_beta   90.00
_cell.angle_gamma   90.00
#
_symmetry.space_group_name_H-M   'P 1'
#
loop_
_entity.id
_entity.type
_entity.pdbx_description
1 polymer ?
#
loop_
_entity_poly.entity_id
_entity_poly.type
_entity_poly.pdbx_seq_one_letter_code
_entity_poly.pdbx_strand_id
1 'polypeptide(L)'
;ASSGLTEEEIQRMRDEAKANEAKDKEEKERIDKINAADSNIFATEKQLKEYGDKLPADKKSAIEAALGKLKEAHKNADVMAIDTAITELNAAWQAASQDIYAQQQAQGAQPGADAGQQSQANAGNASNGDSSQPEDVEFEEVK
;
A
#
# COMPACT_ATOMS: atom_id res chain seq x y z
N ALA A 1 -9.93 -51.04 -27.07
CA ALA A 1 -9.07 -49.96 -27.24
C ALA A 1 -9.37 -48.81 -26.36
N SER A 2 -8.54 -48.62 -25.49
CA SER A 2 -8.74 -47.56 -24.60
C SER A 2 -8.33 -46.29 -25.19
N SER A 3 -9.17 -45.34 -25.15
CA SER A 3 -8.78 -44.08 -25.65
C SER A 3 -8.51 -43.16 -24.49
N GLY A 4 -8.41 -43.66 -23.33
CA GLY A 4 -8.16 -42.80 -22.20
C GLY A 4 -6.73 -42.36 -22.09
N LEU A 5 -6.49 -41.39 -21.28
CA LEU A 5 -5.16 -40.91 -21.07
C LEU A 5 -4.40 -41.88 -20.18
N THR A 6 -3.12 -41.94 -20.36
CA THR A 6 -2.29 -42.75 -19.50
C THR A 6 -2.07 -41.99 -18.22
N GLU A 7 -1.59 -42.66 -17.21
CA GLU A 7 -1.34 -42.03 -15.95
C GLU A 7 -0.25 -40.97 -16.11
N GLU A 8 0.69 -41.22 -16.97
CA GLU A 8 1.74 -40.26 -17.22
C GLU A 8 1.20 -39.00 -17.84
N GLU A 9 0.24 -39.18 -18.76
CA GLU A 9 -0.33 -38.03 -19.40
C GLU A 9 -1.16 -37.23 -18.41
N ILE A 10 -1.89 -37.92 -17.56
CA ILE A 10 -2.66 -37.25 -16.53
C ILE A 10 -1.74 -36.48 -15.60
N GLN A 11 -0.64 -37.11 -15.19
CA GLN A 11 0.29 -36.46 -14.29
C GLN A 11 0.89 -35.22 -14.96
N ARG A 12 1.23 -35.33 -16.22
CA ARG A 12 1.79 -34.22 -16.93
C ARG A 12 0.79 -33.07 -16.99
N MET A 13 -0.44 -33.40 -17.27
CA MET A 13 -1.48 -32.37 -17.34
C MET A 13 -1.66 -31.68 -16.00
N ARG A 14 -1.58 -32.45 -14.92
CA ARG A 14 -1.71 -31.87 -13.58
C ARG A 14 -0.53 -30.96 -13.30
N ASP A 15 0.66 -31.39 -13.66
CA ASP A 15 1.85 -30.59 -13.42
C ASP A 15 1.80 -29.31 -14.24
N GLU A 16 1.30 -29.40 -15.47
CA GLU A 16 1.17 -28.23 -16.29
C GLU A 16 0.14 -27.27 -15.72
N ALA A 17 -0.96 -27.82 -15.24
CA ALA A 17 -1.98 -26.99 -14.65
C ALA A 17 -1.47 -26.25 -13.42
N LYS A 18 -0.70 -26.96 -12.59
CA LYS A 18 -0.13 -26.33 -11.41
C LYS A 18 0.85 -25.25 -11.79
N ALA A 19 1.69 -25.53 -12.80
CA ALA A 19 2.65 -24.56 -13.26
C ALA A 19 1.96 -23.33 -13.80
N ASN A 20 0.87 -23.51 -14.54
CA ASN A 20 0.14 -22.40 -15.09
C ASN A 20 -0.55 -21.60 -14.01
N GLU A 21 -1.08 -22.27 -13.00
CA GLU A 21 -1.69 -21.61 -11.86
C GLU A 21 -0.66 -20.73 -11.15
N ALA A 22 0.53 -21.28 -10.96
CA ALA A 22 1.60 -20.54 -10.28
C ALA A 22 1.99 -19.32 -11.09
N LYS A 23 2.08 -19.47 -12.41
CA LYS A 23 2.43 -18.36 -13.26
C LYS A 23 1.36 -17.29 -13.25
N ASP A 24 0.10 -17.73 -13.30
CA ASP A 24 -1.02 -16.80 -13.28
C ASP A 24 -1.04 -16.02 -11.98
N LYS A 25 -0.76 -16.68 -10.89
CA LYS A 25 -0.75 -16.06 -9.59
C LYS A 25 0.40 -15.05 -9.51
N GLU A 26 1.57 -15.42 -10.00
CA GLU A 26 2.71 -14.54 -10.02
C GLU A 26 2.41 -13.31 -10.84
N GLU A 27 1.81 -13.54 -12.02
CA GLU A 27 1.51 -12.44 -12.90
C GLU A 27 0.50 -11.48 -12.27
N LYS A 28 -0.49 -12.03 -11.61
CA LYS A 28 -1.48 -11.22 -10.94
C LYS A 28 -0.84 -10.40 -9.82
N GLU A 29 0.02 -11.03 -9.04
CA GLU A 29 0.71 -10.33 -7.96
C GLU A 29 1.60 -9.25 -8.51
N ARG A 30 2.23 -9.53 -9.64
CA ARG A 30 3.10 -8.57 -10.26
C ARG A 30 2.32 -7.35 -10.69
N ILE A 31 1.18 -7.58 -11.34
CA ILE A 31 0.32 -6.49 -11.79
C ILE A 31 -0.20 -5.69 -10.59
N ASP A 32 -0.60 -6.39 -9.54
CA ASP A 32 -1.08 -5.73 -8.33
C ASP A 32 -0.01 -4.85 -7.72
N LYS A 33 1.23 -5.32 -7.70
CA LYS A 33 2.33 -4.56 -7.15
C LYS A 33 2.66 -3.35 -8.00
N ILE A 34 2.60 -3.53 -9.32
CA ILE A 34 2.85 -2.43 -10.23
C ILE A 34 1.77 -1.35 -10.04
N ASN A 35 0.52 -1.78 -9.90
CA ASN A 35 -0.57 -0.84 -9.69
C ASN A 35 -0.44 -0.15 -8.33
N ALA A 36 -0.03 -0.89 -7.32
CA ALA A 36 0.19 -0.31 -6.00
C ALA A 36 1.32 0.72 -6.05
N ALA A 37 2.36 0.43 -6.82
CA ALA A 37 3.47 1.36 -6.97
C ALA A 37 2.98 2.65 -7.60
N ASP A 38 2.15 2.54 -8.62
CA ASP A 38 1.63 3.70 -9.31
C ASP A 38 0.82 4.57 -8.33
N SER A 39 -0.03 3.94 -7.56
CA SER A 39 -0.83 4.64 -6.56
C SER A 39 0.06 5.31 -5.50
N ASN A 40 1.08 4.62 -5.06
CA ASN A 40 2.00 5.16 -4.07
C ASN A 40 2.78 6.35 -4.62
N ILE A 41 3.19 6.26 -5.88
CA ILE A 41 3.90 7.36 -6.53
C ILE A 41 3.00 8.58 -6.55
N PHE A 42 1.79 8.40 -7.03
CA PHE A 42 0.85 9.51 -7.14
C PHE A 42 0.55 10.13 -5.77
N ALA A 43 0.27 9.30 -4.80
CA ALA A 43 -0.04 9.78 -3.45
C ALA A 43 1.14 10.52 -2.85
N THR A 44 2.34 9.98 -3.05
CA THR A 44 3.53 10.59 -2.49
C THR A 44 3.81 11.96 -3.12
N GLU A 45 3.65 12.04 -4.42
CA GLU A 45 3.85 13.30 -5.10
C GLU A 45 2.86 14.35 -4.61
N LYS A 46 1.64 13.93 -4.41
CA LYS A 46 0.62 14.83 -3.92
C LYS A 46 0.97 15.30 -2.51
N GLN A 47 1.36 14.37 -1.65
CA GLN A 47 1.72 14.70 -0.28
C GLN A 47 2.93 15.61 -0.23
N LEU A 48 3.90 15.38 -1.12
CA LEU A 48 5.07 16.25 -1.15
C LEU A 48 4.68 17.67 -1.52
N LYS A 49 3.71 17.81 -2.39
CA LYS A 49 3.26 19.14 -2.75
C LYS A 49 2.55 19.81 -1.59
N GLU A 50 1.77 19.04 -0.88
CA GLU A 50 1.00 19.58 0.25
C GLU A 50 1.86 19.90 1.45
N TYR A 51 2.77 18.99 1.75
CA TYR A 51 3.57 19.12 2.97
C TYR A 51 5.03 19.46 2.77
N GLY A 52 5.44 19.64 1.54
CA GLY A 52 6.85 19.90 1.25
C GLY A 52 7.45 21.05 2.04
N ASP A 53 6.65 22.10 2.22
CA ASP A 53 7.12 23.26 2.94
C ASP A 53 7.31 22.96 4.42
N LYS A 54 6.57 21.99 4.92
CA LYS A 54 6.64 21.65 6.34
C LYS A 54 7.71 20.64 6.64
N LEU A 55 8.20 19.97 5.61
CA LEU A 55 9.21 18.95 5.80
C LEU A 55 10.61 19.53 5.92
N PRO A 56 11.41 19.00 6.85
CA PRO A 56 12.82 19.39 6.88
C PRO A 56 13.48 18.97 5.57
N ALA A 57 14.46 19.69 5.14
CA ALA A 57 15.09 19.43 3.86
C ALA A 57 15.63 18.01 3.73
N ASP A 58 16.23 17.50 4.79
CA ASP A 58 16.77 16.16 4.76
C ASP A 58 15.68 15.11 4.66
N LYS A 59 14.54 15.33 5.31
CA LYS A 59 13.44 14.38 5.23
C LYS A 59 12.78 14.42 3.87
N LYS A 60 12.63 15.62 3.35
CA LYS A 60 12.05 15.77 2.02
C LYS A 60 12.95 15.09 1.00
N SER A 61 14.24 15.26 1.15
CA SER A 61 15.20 14.67 0.25
C SER A 61 15.14 13.15 0.29
N ALA A 62 15.01 12.60 1.49
CA ALA A 62 14.89 11.15 1.65
C ALA A 62 13.64 10.60 0.99
N ILE A 63 12.53 11.32 1.13
CA ILE A 63 11.29 10.92 0.51
C ILE A 63 11.41 10.99 -1.01
N GLU A 64 12.01 12.06 -1.50
CA GLU A 64 12.17 12.21 -2.93
C GLU A 64 13.09 11.14 -3.50
N ALA A 65 14.11 10.76 -2.77
CA ALA A 65 15.02 9.72 -3.22
C ALA A 65 14.29 8.38 -3.27
N ALA A 66 13.52 8.06 -2.23
CA ALA A 66 12.77 6.82 -2.22
C ALA A 66 11.71 6.81 -3.33
N LEU A 67 11.09 7.95 -3.55
CA LEU A 67 10.10 8.08 -4.61
C LEU A 67 10.74 7.85 -5.97
N GLY A 68 11.94 8.39 -6.17
CA GLY A 68 12.67 8.19 -7.41
C GLY A 68 12.95 6.72 -7.66
N LYS A 69 13.34 6.01 -6.61
CA LYS A 69 13.59 4.59 -6.72
C LYS A 69 12.32 3.84 -7.07
N LEU A 70 11.22 4.25 -6.47
CA LEU A 70 9.94 3.61 -6.74
C LEU A 70 9.50 3.85 -8.18
N LYS A 71 9.70 5.06 -8.67
CA LYS A 71 9.36 5.39 -10.04
C LYS A 71 10.18 4.54 -11.01
N GLU A 72 11.43 4.37 -10.72
CA GLU A 72 12.30 3.59 -11.56
C GLU A 72 11.91 2.12 -11.52
N ALA A 73 11.67 1.60 -10.34
CA ALA A 73 11.23 0.22 -10.19
C ALA A 73 9.92 -0.02 -10.93
N HIS A 74 9.03 0.95 -10.85
CA HIS A 74 7.74 0.87 -11.53
C HIS A 74 7.95 0.86 -13.05
N LYS A 75 8.81 1.71 -13.53
CA LYS A 75 9.09 1.78 -14.94
C LYS A 75 9.66 0.47 -15.45
N ASN A 76 10.52 -0.15 -14.67
CA ASN A 76 11.12 -1.42 -15.02
C ASN A 76 10.25 -2.62 -14.70
N ALA A 77 9.14 -2.40 -14.06
CA ALA A 77 8.22 -3.44 -13.61
C ALA A 77 8.95 -4.48 -12.75
N ASP A 78 9.87 -4.01 -11.93
CA ASP A 78 10.68 -4.86 -11.07
C ASP A 78 10.01 -4.97 -9.71
N VAL A 79 9.28 -6.05 -9.51
CA VAL A 79 8.49 -6.24 -8.28
C VAL A 79 9.33 -6.18 -7.01
N MET A 80 10.50 -6.79 -7.02
CA MET A 80 11.32 -6.78 -5.82
C MET A 80 11.80 -5.37 -5.51
N ALA A 81 12.19 -4.63 -6.53
CA ALA A 81 12.62 -3.27 -6.35
C ALA A 81 11.46 -2.40 -5.91
N ILE A 82 10.25 -2.68 -6.42
CA ILE A 82 9.06 -1.96 -6.00
C ILE A 82 8.82 -2.16 -4.51
N ASP A 83 8.89 -3.40 -4.04
CA ASP A 83 8.67 -3.70 -2.64
C ASP A 83 9.69 -2.99 -1.77
N THR A 84 10.95 -3.02 -2.16
CA THR A 84 12.01 -2.37 -1.41
C THR A 84 11.79 -0.86 -1.38
N ALA A 85 11.47 -0.30 -2.53
CA ALA A 85 11.28 1.15 -2.62
C ALA A 85 10.08 1.60 -1.81
N ILE A 86 9.00 0.82 -1.80
CA ILE A 86 7.83 1.16 -1.01
C ILE A 86 8.18 1.13 0.48
N THR A 87 8.96 0.14 0.89
CA THR A 87 9.38 0.04 2.28
C THR A 87 10.22 1.25 2.67
N GLU A 88 11.15 1.64 1.80
CA GLU A 88 11.99 2.80 2.05
C GLU A 88 11.16 4.07 2.10
N LEU A 89 10.20 4.17 1.19
CA LEU A 89 9.35 5.34 1.13
C LEU A 89 8.51 5.46 2.40
N ASN A 90 7.97 4.34 2.86
CA ASN A 90 7.18 4.35 4.09
C ASN A 90 8.03 4.74 5.28
N ALA A 91 9.26 4.25 5.34
CA ALA A 91 10.17 4.60 6.42
C ALA A 91 10.50 6.09 6.38
N ALA A 92 10.71 6.63 5.19
CA ALA A 92 11.02 8.04 5.03
C ALA A 92 9.84 8.89 5.48
N TRP A 93 8.63 8.48 5.12
CA TRP A 93 7.43 9.21 5.53
C TRP A 93 7.22 9.13 7.03
N GLN A 94 7.50 7.98 7.63
CA GLN A 94 7.38 7.84 9.07
C GLN A 94 8.32 8.79 9.78
N ALA A 95 9.57 8.86 9.32
CA ALA A 95 10.54 9.75 9.91
C ALA A 95 10.10 11.21 9.72
N ALA A 96 9.60 11.52 8.53
CA ALA A 96 9.15 12.87 8.26
C ALA A 96 7.95 13.23 9.11
N SER A 97 7.04 12.31 9.28
CA SER A 97 5.86 12.55 10.10
C SER A 97 6.24 12.81 11.53
N GLN A 98 7.21 12.08 12.04
CA GLN A 98 7.66 12.28 13.40
C GLN A 98 8.24 13.67 13.57
N ASP A 99 8.99 14.13 12.58
CA ASP A 99 9.57 15.46 12.65
C ASP A 99 8.49 16.53 12.58
N ILE A 100 7.51 16.36 11.72
CA ILE A 100 6.43 17.31 11.61
C ILE A 100 5.67 17.39 12.93
N TYR A 101 5.41 16.24 13.51
CA TYR A 101 4.69 16.17 14.76
C TYR A 101 5.50 16.83 15.87
N ALA A 102 6.80 16.57 15.92
CA ALA A 102 7.66 17.17 16.92
C ALA A 102 7.70 18.70 16.76
N GLN A 103 7.72 19.16 15.53
CA GLN A 103 7.75 20.58 15.28
C GLN A 103 6.46 21.22 15.74
N GLN A 104 5.35 20.57 15.48
CA GLN A 104 4.07 21.08 15.91
C GLN A 104 4.01 21.16 17.42
N GLN A 105 4.50 20.14 18.09
CA GLN A 105 4.49 20.13 19.53
C GLN A 105 5.40 21.23 20.08
N ALA A 106 6.52 21.41 19.44
CA ALA A 106 7.45 22.43 19.89
C ALA A 106 6.89 23.82 19.71
N GLN A 107 6.11 23.99 18.69
CA GLN A 107 5.62 25.28 18.42
C GLN A 107 4.53 25.74 19.27
N GLY A 108 3.83 24.97 19.89
CA GLY A 108 2.87 25.52 20.61
C GLY A 108 1.97 24.78 21.36
N ALA A 109 1.16 25.41 21.93
CA ALA A 109 0.28 24.85 22.76
C ALA A 109 -0.77 24.08 22.08
N GLN A 110 -1.14 24.43 20.97
CA GLN A 110 -2.16 23.80 20.34
C GLN A 110 -1.91 22.41 19.98
N PRO A 111 -0.76 22.02 19.86
CA PRO A 111 -0.48 20.71 19.43
C PRO A 111 -1.15 19.64 20.20
N GLY A 112 -1.36 19.92 21.41
CA GLY A 112 -2.00 18.93 22.23
C GLY A 112 -3.34 18.58 21.65
N ALA A 113 -3.98 19.56 21.25
CA ALA A 113 -5.29 19.36 20.72
C ALA A 113 -5.20 18.56 19.46
N ASP A 114 -4.25 18.84 18.69
CA ASP A 114 -4.12 18.12 17.47
C ASP A 114 -3.87 16.67 17.71
N ALA A 115 -3.09 16.39 18.67
CA ALA A 115 -2.80 15.02 18.98
C ALA A 115 -4.10 14.33 19.32
N GLY A 116 -4.88 14.99 20.05
CA GLY A 116 -6.12 14.45 20.44
C GLY A 116 -6.96 14.11 19.25
N GLN A 117 -6.96 14.99 18.31
CA GLN A 117 -7.63 14.78 17.18
C GLN A 117 -7.24 13.58 16.49
N GLN A 118 -6.02 13.36 16.35
CA GLN A 118 -5.59 12.23 15.70
C GLN A 118 -6.05 11.00 16.31
N SER A 119 -6.00 10.96 17.54
CA SER A 119 -6.42 9.83 18.27
C SER A 119 -7.83 9.56 17.97
N GLN A 120 -8.61 10.62 18.00
CA GLN A 120 -9.91 10.49 17.75
C GLN A 120 -10.17 9.95 16.42
N ALA A 121 -9.50 10.38 15.49
CA ALA A 121 -9.72 9.93 14.19
C ALA A 121 -9.61 8.45 14.14
N ASN A 122 -8.67 7.93 14.79
CA ASN A 122 -8.50 6.54 14.81
C ASN A 122 -9.63 5.85 15.45
N ALA A 123 -10.03 6.38 16.51
CA ALA A 123 -11.10 5.78 17.24
C ALA A 123 -12.33 5.83 16.36
N GLY A 124 -12.49 6.90 15.72
CA GLY A 124 -13.64 7.04 14.91
C GLY A 124 -13.66 6.00 13.82
N ASN A 125 -12.57 5.73 13.31
CA ASN A 125 -12.50 4.79 12.29
C ASN A 125 -12.89 3.46 12.80
N ALA A 126 -12.42 3.16 13.90
CA ALA A 126 -12.73 1.90 14.47
C ALA A 126 -14.22 1.78 14.59
N SER A 127 -14.78 2.77 15.10
CA SER A 127 -16.15 2.67 15.35
C SER A 127 -16.89 2.55 14.06
N ASN A 128 -16.42 3.19 13.09
CA ASN A 128 -17.09 3.12 11.91
C ASN A 128 -17.15 1.77 11.40
N GLY A 129 -16.17 1.12 11.56
CA GLY A 129 -16.15 -0.18 11.07
C GLY A 129 -17.34 -0.91 11.46
N ASP A 130 -17.68 -0.66 12.57
CA ASP A 130 -18.68 -1.41 13.03
C ASP A 130 -19.93 -1.06 12.45
N SER A 131 -20.11 0.06 12.34
CA SER A 131 -21.34 0.41 12.04
C SER A 131 -21.79 -0.08 10.83
N SER A 132 -21.37 -0.25 10.41
CA SER A 132 -21.94 -0.50 9.33
C SER A 132 -22.48 -1.66 9.14
N GLN A 133 -22.63 -1.55 9.78
CA GLN A 133 -22.98 -2.09 9.66
C GLN A 133 -23.79 -2.57 9.55
N PRO A 134 -23.82 -2.80 9.81
CA PRO A 134 -24.60 -3.40 9.73
C PRO A 134 -25.61 -3.17 8.92
N GLU A 135 -25.76 -2.72 8.82
CA GLU A 135 -26.44 -2.38 8.21
C GLU A 135 -26.88 -2.77 7.40
N ASP A 136 -26.61 -2.92 7.64
CA ASP A 136 -26.95 -3.20 7.08
C ASP A 136 -27.59 -3.77 6.74
N VAL A 137 -27.57 -3.77 6.98
CA VAL A 137 -28.03 -4.20 6.72
C VAL A 137 -28.91 -4.60 6.27
N GLU A 138 -29.06 -4.45 6.56
CA GLU A 138 -29.78 -4.64 6.23
C GLU A 138 -30.39 -5.04 5.57
N PHE A 139 -30.33 -4.90 5.54
CA PHE A 139 -30.96 -5.09 4.95
C PHE A 139 -31.53 -5.49 4.39
N GLU A 140 -31.54 -5.34 4.52
CA GLU A 140 -31.96 -5.60 3.99
C GLU A 140 -32.70 -6.11 3.68
N GLU A 141 -32.76 -6.04 3.99
CA GLU A 141 -33.44 -6.46 3.75
C GLU A 141 -34.23 -6.68 3.28
N VAL A 142 -34.48 -6.56 3.52
CA VAL A 142 -35.14 -6.58 3.08
C VAL A 142 -35.86 -7.01 2.58
N LYS A 143 -36.19 -6.98 2.67
CA LYS A 143 -36.88 -7.33 1.97
C LYS A 143 -37.34 -7.64 1.41
#